data_a4a85b67a23cd2df7b60f65a4230c6e1
#
_entry.id   a4a85b67a23cd2df7b60f65a4230c6e1
#
_cell.length_a   1.000
_cell.length_b   1.000
_cell.length_c   1.000
_cell.angle_alpha   90.00
_cell.angle_beta   90.00
_cell.angle_gamma   90.00
#
_symmetry.space_group_name_H-M   'P 1'
#
loop_
_entity.id
_entity.type
_entity.pdbx_description
1 polymer ?
#
loop_
_entity_poly.entity_id
_entity_poly.type
_entity_poly.pdbx_seq_one_letter_code
_entity_poly.pdbx_strand_id
1 'polypeptide(L)'
;MGRIHSIRGPEKPVLDSSMMPIWVTLAVFSIALLSTIWVIMRHLSLRPSNDRSWVNDNERQAKAEFDGDEVTIRNVRDFEWRSGRDFDERWIDLKLNLTEVEKIWFILEYFDPKRRQMAHTIMSFEMSDGTRLACSIEVRRERGERYHPIKGLFRQYELIYVWATERDVIGVRTRCRKRSVTHLFEAVVLGPGNERRMLESYLTRTNKLSESPEWYNTVTNTCTTNIVGHVNEVYPGRVPRALAILLPGLSPKILQRNNLVRMNGTVEETMQRSIIDERAKTWSGDSDFGDWIREHAQYEHSTE
;
A
#
# COMPACT_ATOMS: atom_id res chain seq x y z
N MET A 1 4.36 91.08 37.43
CA MET A 1 3.65 89.92 36.99
C MET A 1 4.23 89.56 35.61
N GLY A 2 5.25 88.73 35.55
CA GLY A 2 5.94 88.34 34.31
C GLY A 2 5.59 86.89 33.95
N ARG A 3 5.04 86.66 32.76
CA ARG A 3 4.83 85.35 32.23
C ARG A 3 6.11 84.78 31.61
N ILE A 4 6.57 83.67 32.13
CA ILE A 4 7.71 82.94 31.56
C ILE A 4 7.16 82.11 30.41
N HIS A 5 7.59 82.44 29.18
CA HIS A 5 7.35 81.55 28.02
C HIS A 5 8.36 80.41 28.03
N SER A 6 7.87 79.20 28.25
CA SER A 6 8.64 77.95 28.07
C SER A 6 8.84 77.67 26.57
N ILE A 7 10.09 77.79 26.11
CA ILE A 7 10.48 77.38 24.74
C ILE A 7 10.64 75.85 24.75
N ARG A 8 9.72 75.14 24.10
CA ARG A 8 9.92 73.69 23.79
C ARG A 8 11.04 73.61 22.75
N GLY A 9 12.09 72.92 23.10
CA GLY A 9 13.11 72.51 22.15
C GLY A 9 12.60 71.57 21.08
N PRO A 10 13.28 71.47 19.91
CA PRO A 10 12.84 70.59 18.82
C PRO A 10 12.81 69.15 19.28
N GLU A 11 11.62 68.49 19.09
CA GLU A 11 11.45 67.07 19.31
C GLU A 11 12.40 66.33 18.34
N LYS A 12 13.25 65.45 18.88
CA LYS A 12 14.08 64.58 18.07
C LYS A 12 13.15 63.58 17.39
N PRO A 13 13.33 63.33 16.08
CA PRO A 13 12.53 62.31 15.40
C PRO A 13 12.80 60.96 16.06
N VAL A 14 11.74 60.34 16.57
CA VAL A 14 11.77 58.96 17.03
C VAL A 14 11.97 58.10 15.78
N LEU A 15 13.20 57.68 15.54
CA LEU A 15 13.49 56.66 14.54
C LEU A 15 12.75 55.40 14.99
N ASP A 16 11.69 55.06 14.26
CA ASP A 16 10.98 53.81 14.42
C ASP A 16 11.95 52.66 14.05
N SER A 17 12.58 52.09 15.09
CA SER A 17 13.54 50.98 14.98
C SER A 17 12.90 49.65 14.67
N SER A 18 11.57 49.63 14.39
CA SER A 18 10.82 48.40 14.16
C SER A 18 10.82 47.93 12.69
N MET A 19 11.22 48.79 11.74
CA MET A 19 11.27 48.38 10.32
C MET A 19 12.65 47.86 9.95
N MET A 20 12.72 46.54 9.67
CA MET A 20 13.94 45.96 9.09
C MET A 20 14.33 46.71 7.80
N PRO A 21 15.61 46.99 7.59
CA PRO A 21 16.08 47.59 6.33
C PRO A 21 15.68 46.76 5.12
N ILE A 22 15.18 47.37 4.07
CA ILE A 22 14.65 46.69 2.88
C ILE A 22 15.67 45.71 2.27
N TRP A 23 16.95 46.00 2.34
CA TRP A 23 18.02 45.10 1.85
C TRP A 23 18.11 43.82 2.67
N VAL A 24 17.84 43.85 4.01
CA VAL A 24 17.78 42.64 4.86
C VAL A 24 16.59 41.78 4.46
N THR A 25 15.43 42.41 4.26
CA THR A 25 14.22 41.71 3.81
C THR A 25 14.45 41.05 2.45
N LEU A 26 15.01 41.76 1.47
CA LEU A 26 15.35 41.22 0.17
C LEU A 26 16.37 40.09 0.25
N ALA A 27 17.39 40.19 1.11
CA ALA A 27 18.35 39.11 1.31
C ALA A 27 17.69 37.84 1.89
N VAL A 28 16.82 37.98 2.89
CA VAL A 28 16.08 36.86 3.48
C VAL A 28 15.20 36.17 2.42
N PHE A 29 14.46 36.97 1.62
CA PHE A 29 13.64 36.41 0.52
C PHE A 29 14.48 35.68 -0.54
N SER A 30 15.64 36.25 -0.91
CA SER A 30 16.56 35.64 -1.87
C SER A 30 17.13 34.33 -1.35
N ILE A 31 17.56 34.26 -0.09
CA ILE A 31 18.07 33.05 0.54
C ILE A 31 16.96 31.99 0.60
N ALA A 32 15.75 32.38 1.00
CA ALA A 32 14.61 31.45 1.05
C ALA A 32 14.28 30.90 -0.35
N LEU A 33 14.26 31.76 -1.36
CA LEU A 33 14.01 31.34 -2.76
C LEU A 33 15.10 30.39 -3.26
N LEU A 34 16.37 30.73 -3.08
CA LEU A 34 17.50 29.88 -3.50
C LEU A 34 17.50 28.55 -2.77
N SER A 35 17.21 28.54 -1.47
CA SER A 35 17.07 27.32 -0.68
C SER A 35 15.92 26.45 -1.19
N THR A 36 14.79 27.07 -1.53
CA THR A 36 13.63 26.35 -2.10
C THR A 36 13.99 25.76 -3.46
N ILE A 37 14.63 26.52 -4.34
CA ILE A 37 15.10 26.04 -5.65
C ILE A 37 16.07 24.87 -5.46
N TRP A 38 17.04 25.00 -4.57
CA TRP A 38 18.00 23.94 -4.28
C TRP A 38 17.31 22.65 -3.79
N VAL A 39 16.36 22.77 -2.85
CA VAL A 39 15.58 21.62 -2.36
C VAL A 39 14.80 20.97 -3.49
N ILE A 40 14.13 21.76 -4.35
CA ILE A 40 13.39 21.26 -5.50
C ILE A 40 14.33 20.54 -6.48
N MET A 41 15.45 21.17 -6.84
CA MET A 41 16.44 20.59 -7.76
C MET A 41 17.02 19.28 -7.22
N ARG A 42 17.38 19.25 -5.93
CA ARG A 42 17.83 18.03 -5.24
C ARG A 42 16.74 16.94 -5.30
N HIS A 43 15.51 17.31 -4.99
CA HIS A 43 14.38 16.36 -5.02
C HIS A 43 14.15 15.79 -6.43
N LEU A 44 14.23 16.64 -7.47
CA LEU A 44 14.08 16.22 -8.86
C LEU A 44 15.25 15.35 -9.35
N SER A 45 16.44 15.49 -8.76
CA SER A 45 17.60 14.67 -9.10
C SER A 45 17.58 13.27 -8.49
N LEU A 46 16.74 13.02 -7.48
CA LEU A 46 16.59 11.69 -6.88
C LEU A 46 16.09 10.68 -7.93
N ARG A 47 16.73 9.53 -7.97
CA ARG A 47 16.34 8.40 -8.81
C ARG A 47 15.96 7.22 -7.92
N PRO A 48 14.88 6.48 -8.26
CA PRO A 48 14.58 5.25 -7.55
C PRO A 48 15.66 4.22 -7.85
N SER A 49 15.91 3.32 -6.91
CA SER A 49 16.96 2.30 -7.04
C SER A 49 16.48 0.99 -6.43
N ASN A 50 16.99 -0.14 -6.95
CA ASN A 50 16.85 -1.44 -6.32
C ASN A 50 18.03 -1.79 -5.42
N ASP A 51 19.10 -1.01 -5.49
CA ASP A 51 20.35 -1.22 -4.76
C ASP A 51 20.49 -0.21 -3.62
N ARG A 52 19.85 -0.52 -2.47
CA ARG A 52 19.93 0.25 -1.23
C ARG A 52 19.93 -0.71 -0.03
N SER A 53 20.12 -0.17 1.16
CA SER A 53 20.09 -0.96 2.41
C SER A 53 18.64 -1.17 2.87
N TRP A 54 17.97 -2.15 2.30
CA TRP A 54 16.57 -2.44 2.58
C TRP A 54 16.36 -3.09 3.96
N VAL A 55 15.16 -2.89 4.53
CA VAL A 55 14.71 -3.68 5.68
C VAL A 55 14.51 -5.13 5.25
N ASN A 56 14.75 -6.08 6.16
CA ASN A 56 14.78 -7.51 5.83
C ASN A 56 13.49 -8.01 5.18
N ASP A 57 12.34 -7.52 5.64
CA ASP A 57 11.03 -7.93 5.12
C ASP A 57 10.72 -7.42 3.68
N ASN A 58 11.55 -6.50 3.15
CA ASN A 58 11.50 -5.98 1.79
C ASN A 58 12.83 -6.10 1.04
N GLU A 59 13.81 -6.86 1.56
CA GLU A 59 15.16 -6.93 1.02
C GLU A 59 15.19 -7.54 -0.37
N ARG A 60 14.51 -8.68 -0.55
CA ARG A 60 14.48 -9.37 -1.83
C ARG A 60 13.26 -8.98 -2.63
N GLN A 61 13.49 -8.72 -3.90
CA GLN A 61 12.45 -8.49 -4.88
C GLN A 61 12.11 -9.78 -5.58
N ALA A 62 10.83 -10.08 -5.73
CA ALA A 62 10.39 -11.22 -6.50
C ALA A 62 10.71 -11.01 -7.98
N LYS A 63 10.89 -12.12 -8.70
CA LYS A 63 11.09 -12.16 -10.15
C LYS A 63 10.31 -13.33 -10.73
N ALA A 64 9.58 -13.10 -11.80
CA ALA A 64 8.83 -14.13 -12.53
C ALA A 64 9.59 -14.55 -13.79
N GLU A 65 9.84 -15.84 -13.94
CA GLU A 65 10.46 -16.45 -15.10
C GLU A 65 9.40 -17.27 -15.83
N PHE A 66 8.98 -16.80 -17.01
CA PHE A 66 7.92 -17.40 -17.80
C PHE A 66 8.49 -18.44 -18.77
N ASP A 67 7.83 -19.62 -18.86
CA ASP A 67 8.09 -20.66 -19.82
C ASP A 67 6.74 -21.21 -20.36
N GLY A 68 6.21 -20.55 -21.38
CA GLY A 68 4.86 -20.81 -21.89
C GLY A 68 3.80 -20.47 -20.84
N ASP A 69 3.01 -21.48 -20.46
CA ASP A 69 1.99 -21.36 -19.40
C ASP A 69 2.56 -21.57 -17.99
N GLU A 70 3.79 -22.07 -17.89
CA GLU A 70 4.48 -22.23 -16.63
C GLU A 70 5.17 -20.93 -16.22
N VAL A 71 5.20 -20.64 -14.93
CA VAL A 71 5.94 -19.51 -14.37
C VAL A 71 6.64 -19.95 -13.09
N THR A 72 7.92 -19.60 -12.97
CA THR A 72 8.67 -19.72 -11.72
C THR A 72 8.81 -18.35 -11.09
N ILE A 73 8.29 -18.19 -9.88
CA ILE A 73 8.38 -16.95 -9.14
C ILE A 73 9.46 -17.11 -8.09
N ARG A 74 10.58 -16.38 -8.27
CA ARG A 74 11.71 -16.37 -7.35
C ARG A 74 11.47 -15.41 -6.19
N ASN A 75 12.06 -15.71 -5.04
CA ASN A 75 12.01 -14.88 -3.84
C ASN A 75 10.58 -14.63 -3.34
N VAL A 76 9.73 -15.63 -3.36
CA VAL A 76 8.43 -15.60 -2.66
C VAL A 76 8.70 -15.65 -1.16
N ARG A 77 8.14 -14.73 -0.42
CA ARG A 77 8.31 -14.62 1.02
C ARG A 77 7.41 -15.63 1.75
N ASP A 78 7.97 -16.36 2.68
CA ASP A 78 7.24 -17.31 3.51
C ASP A 78 7.74 -17.25 4.97
N PHE A 79 7.72 -16.05 5.52
CA PHE A 79 8.22 -15.78 6.85
C PHE A 79 7.29 -16.31 7.95
N GLU A 80 7.87 -16.70 9.07
CA GLU A 80 7.12 -17.04 10.26
C GLU A 80 7.21 -15.90 11.28
N TRP A 81 6.08 -15.22 11.48
CA TRP A 81 6.02 -14.01 12.29
C TRP A 81 5.64 -14.32 13.75
N ARG A 82 6.47 -13.86 14.68
CA ARG A 82 6.18 -13.81 16.11
C ARG A 82 5.63 -12.46 16.54
N SER A 83 6.01 -11.41 15.82
CA SER A 83 5.46 -10.05 16.00
C SER A 83 5.63 -9.27 14.71
N GLY A 84 5.13 -8.05 14.64
CA GLY A 84 5.34 -7.19 13.45
C GLY A 84 6.79 -6.76 13.18
N ARG A 85 7.76 -7.26 13.97
CA ARG A 85 9.20 -6.96 13.83
C ARG A 85 10.12 -8.16 14.09
N ASP A 86 9.57 -9.24 14.58
CA ASP A 86 10.29 -10.45 14.92
C ASP A 86 9.72 -11.61 14.10
N PHE A 87 10.57 -12.22 13.27
CA PHE A 87 10.21 -13.25 12.32
C PHE A 87 11.42 -14.10 11.95
N ASP A 88 11.15 -15.33 11.52
CA ASP A 88 12.13 -16.19 10.87
C ASP A 88 12.03 -16.03 9.36
N GLU A 89 13.14 -15.68 8.74
CA GLU A 89 13.18 -15.45 7.29
C GLU A 89 13.17 -16.78 6.54
N ARG A 90 12.25 -16.90 5.60
CA ARG A 90 12.22 -17.98 4.62
C ARG A 90 11.81 -17.43 3.26
N TRP A 91 12.67 -17.61 2.28
CA TRP A 91 12.42 -17.27 0.89
C TRP A 91 12.34 -18.56 0.08
N ILE A 92 11.28 -18.71 -0.71
CA ILE A 92 11.05 -19.88 -1.54
C ILE A 92 10.89 -19.47 -3.00
N ASP A 93 11.14 -20.42 -3.89
CA ASP A 93 10.77 -20.31 -5.28
C ASP A 93 9.51 -21.14 -5.51
N LEU A 94 8.54 -20.56 -6.18
CA LEU A 94 7.25 -21.19 -6.43
C LEU A 94 7.03 -21.36 -7.93
N LYS A 95 6.69 -22.57 -8.36
CA LYS A 95 6.34 -22.87 -9.74
C LYS A 95 4.84 -23.02 -9.85
N LEU A 96 4.21 -22.31 -10.80
CA LEU A 96 2.77 -22.31 -11.05
C LEU A 96 2.49 -22.48 -12.53
N ASN A 97 1.32 -23.04 -12.85
CA ASN A 97 0.77 -22.99 -14.19
C ASN A 97 -0.31 -21.90 -14.25
N LEU A 98 -0.12 -20.92 -15.12
CA LEU A 98 -1.00 -19.77 -15.25
C LEU A 98 -2.43 -20.10 -15.68
N THR A 99 -2.64 -21.27 -16.32
CA THR A 99 -3.97 -21.74 -16.73
C THR A 99 -4.78 -22.32 -15.58
N GLU A 100 -4.12 -22.59 -14.44
CA GLU A 100 -4.73 -23.20 -13.26
C GLU A 100 -5.20 -22.19 -12.22
N VAL A 101 -5.12 -20.89 -12.50
CA VAL A 101 -5.69 -19.86 -11.60
C VAL A 101 -7.21 -19.99 -11.61
N GLU A 102 -7.79 -20.35 -10.48
CA GLU A 102 -9.23 -20.60 -10.33
C GLU A 102 -9.98 -19.43 -9.69
N LYS A 103 -9.38 -18.82 -8.63
CA LYS A 103 -9.99 -17.72 -7.89
C LYS A 103 -9.01 -16.63 -7.57
N ILE A 104 -9.54 -15.44 -7.41
CA ILE A 104 -8.81 -14.29 -6.94
C ILE A 104 -9.51 -13.77 -5.68
N TRP A 105 -8.70 -13.47 -4.66
CA TRP A 105 -9.15 -12.96 -3.39
C TRP A 105 -8.67 -11.53 -3.19
N PHE A 106 -9.55 -10.67 -2.71
CA PHE A 106 -9.26 -9.29 -2.34
C PHE A 106 -9.21 -9.19 -0.81
N ILE A 107 -8.06 -8.80 -0.28
CA ILE A 107 -7.84 -8.63 1.14
C ILE A 107 -7.78 -7.12 1.45
N LEU A 108 -8.55 -6.69 2.45
CA LEU A 108 -8.61 -5.33 2.92
C LEU A 108 -8.26 -5.30 4.41
N GLU A 109 -7.13 -4.69 4.77
CA GLU A 109 -6.72 -4.47 6.14
C GLU A 109 -6.96 -3.02 6.55
N TYR A 110 -7.79 -2.78 7.54
CA TYR A 110 -7.83 -1.50 8.25
C TYR A 110 -6.80 -1.50 9.37
N PHE A 111 -5.87 -0.55 9.35
CA PHE A 111 -4.85 -0.43 10.41
C PHE A 111 -5.45 -0.03 11.76
N ASP A 112 -6.56 0.70 11.73
CA ASP A 112 -7.39 1.05 12.88
C ASP A 112 -8.84 1.15 12.41
N PRO A 113 -9.78 0.33 12.94
CA PRO A 113 -11.20 0.35 12.58
C PRO A 113 -11.87 1.71 12.77
N LYS A 114 -11.31 2.55 13.68
CA LYS A 114 -11.78 3.92 13.91
C LYS A 114 -11.32 4.90 12.83
N ARG A 115 -10.28 4.55 12.06
CA ARG A 115 -9.67 5.36 11.00
C ARG A 115 -9.69 4.62 9.67
N ARG A 116 -10.88 4.30 9.19
CA ARG A 116 -11.09 3.52 7.96
C ARG A 116 -10.45 4.11 6.71
N GLN A 117 -10.03 5.39 6.74
CA GLN A 117 -9.29 6.02 5.64
C GLN A 117 -7.86 5.43 5.49
N MET A 118 -7.33 4.81 6.54
CA MET A 118 -6.01 4.21 6.55
C MET A 118 -6.15 2.68 6.44
N ALA A 119 -6.11 2.19 5.22
CA ALA A 119 -6.23 0.78 4.93
C ALA A 119 -5.16 0.33 3.92
N HIS A 120 -4.90 -0.96 3.89
CA HIS A 120 -4.05 -1.61 2.91
C HIS A 120 -4.84 -2.66 2.14
N THR A 121 -4.48 -2.85 0.88
CA THR A 121 -5.15 -3.81 0.00
C THR A 121 -4.15 -4.76 -0.60
N ILE A 122 -4.51 -6.05 -0.66
CA ILE A 122 -3.68 -7.15 -1.13
C ILE A 122 -4.55 -7.99 -2.07
N MET A 123 -3.92 -8.61 -3.07
CA MET A 123 -4.57 -9.62 -3.90
C MET A 123 -3.95 -10.99 -3.61
N SER A 124 -4.76 -12.03 -3.58
CA SER A 124 -4.28 -13.41 -3.52
C SER A 124 -4.89 -14.22 -4.66
N PHE A 125 -4.08 -15.08 -5.25
CA PHE A 125 -4.41 -15.94 -6.37
C PHE A 125 -4.45 -17.37 -5.88
N GLU A 126 -5.59 -18.03 -6.08
CA GLU A 126 -5.82 -19.43 -5.72
C GLU A 126 -5.79 -20.28 -6.97
N MET A 127 -4.94 -21.29 -6.94
CA MET A 127 -4.79 -22.27 -8.01
C MET A 127 -5.77 -23.43 -7.82
N SER A 128 -6.03 -24.20 -8.87
CA SER A 128 -6.93 -25.36 -8.85
C SER A 128 -6.49 -26.48 -7.90
N ASP A 129 -5.20 -26.56 -7.60
CA ASP A 129 -4.63 -27.50 -6.61
C ASP A 129 -4.72 -27.00 -5.15
N GLY A 130 -5.31 -25.83 -4.94
CA GLY A 130 -5.42 -25.18 -3.62
C GLY A 130 -4.21 -24.32 -3.23
N THR A 131 -3.15 -24.29 -4.03
CA THR A 131 -2.01 -23.38 -3.80
C THR A 131 -2.48 -21.92 -3.83
N ARG A 132 -2.07 -21.14 -2.84
CA ARG A 132 -2.43 -19.71 -2.74
C ARG A 132 -1.20 -18.84 -2.64
N LEU A 133 -1.15 -17.82 -3.49
CA LEU A 133 -0.06 -16.86 -3.55
C LEU A 133 -0.60 -15.45 -3.50
N ALA A 134 -0.19 -14.71 -2.47
CA ALA A 134 -0.61 -13.32 -2.28
C ALA A 134 0.45 -12.35 -2.79
N CYS A 135 -0.02 -11.23 -3.36
CA CYS A 135 0.80 -10.10 -3.77
C CYS A 135 0.39 -8.85 -2.99
N SER A 136 1.29 -8.36 -2.16
CA SER A 136 1.15 -7.12 -1.41
C SER A 136 1.99 -6.02 -2.06
N ILE A 137 1.33 -4.93 -2.48
CA ILE A 137 1.99 -3.78 -3.10
C ILE A 137 2.36 -2.79 -2.01
N GLU A 138 3.65 -2.64 -1.74
CA GLU A 138 4.14 -1.99 -0.52
C GLU A 138 5.11 -0.84 -0.80
N VAL A 139 5.37 -0.05 0.23
CA VAL A 139 6.51 0.87 0.30
C VAL A 139 7.76 0.06 0.61
N ARG A 140 8.79 0.17 -0.22
CA ARG A 140 10.10 -0.40 0.07
C ARG A 140 10.89 0.59 0.91
N ARG A 141 11.25 0.18 2.12
CA ARG A 141 11.90 1.03 3.12
C ARG A 141 13.36 0.66 3.27
N GLU A 142 14.20 1.67 3.40
CA GLU A 142 15.58 1.47 3.83
C GLU A 142 15.65 1.21 5.34
N ARG A 143 16.74 0.58 5.79
CA ARG A 143 17.00 0.34 7.22
C ARG A 143 17.00 1.66 7.98
N GLY A 144 16.26 1.70 9.08
CA GLY A 144 16.06 2.89 9.89
C GLY A 144 14.87 3.78 9.46
N GLU A 145 14.26 3.54 8.31
CA GLU A 145 13.08 4.27 7.87
C GLU A 145 11.80 3.78 8.55
N ARG A 146 10.90 4.73 8.76
CA ARG A 146 9.51 4.44 9.16
C ARG A 146 8.57 5.03 8.13
N TYR A 147 7.54 4.29 7.78
CA TYR A 147 6.51 4.81 6.89
C TYR A 147 5.84 6.06 7.48
N HIS A 148 5.71 7.06 6.62
CA HIS A 148 4.95 8.26 6.92
C HIS A 148 4.25 8.74 5.63
N PRO A 149 2.91 8.94 5.63
CA PRO A 149 2.16 9.26 4.42
C PRO A 149 2.66 10.51 3.68
N ILE A 150 3.03 11.56 4.44
CA ILE A 150 3.56 12.81 3.83
C ILE A 150 4.90 12.55 3.14
N LYS A 151 5.79 11.75 3.74
CA LYS A 151 7.08 11.41 3.12
C LYS A 151 6.88 10.64 1.81
N GLY A 152 5.84 9.80 1.73
CA GLY A 152 5.47 9.09 0.51
C GLY A 152 5.06 10.01 -0.66
N LEU A 153 4.77 11.29 -0.43
CA LEU A 153 4.56 12.27 -1.50
C LEU A 153 5.88 12.76 -2.13
N PHE A 154 7.01 12.59 -1.44
CA PHE A 154 8.27 13.26 -1.75
C PHE A 154 9.42 12.29 -2.10
N ARG A 155 9.18 11.28 -2.93
CA ARG A 155 10.22 10.36 -3.43
C ARG A 155 11.10 9.78 -2.31
N GLN A 156 10.47 9.36 -1.21
CA GLN A 156 11.17 8.82 -0.06
C GLN A 156 11.27 7.30 -0.12
N TYR A 157 10.30 6.65 -0.73
CA TYR A 157 10.18 5.18 -0.74
C TYR A 157 10.04 4.69 -2.17
N GLU A 158 10.66 3.57 -2.48
CA GLU A 158 10.39 2.84 -3.69
C GLU A 158 9.12 1.99 -3.56
N LEU A 159 8.54 1.65 -4.71
CA LEU A 159 7.43 0.72 -4.82
C LEU A 159 7.95 -0.69 -4.94
N ILE A 160 7.38 -1.64 -4.19
CA ILE A 160 7.70 -3.07 -4.31
C ILE A 160 6.41 -3.91 -4.34
N TYR A 161 6.45 -5.00 -5.13
CA TYR A 161 5.47 -6.08 -5.12
C TYR A 161 6.05 -7.23 -4.31
N VAL A 162 5.54 -7.42 -3.10
CA VAL A 162 5.93 -8.51 -2.20
C VAL A 162 5.02 -9.70 -2.49
N TRP A 163 5.57 -10.71 -3.14
CA TRP A 163 4.91 -11.99 -3.31
C TRP A 163 5.17 -12.84 -2.08
N ALA A 164 4.13 -13.40 -1.50
CA ALA A 164 4.22 -14.15 -0.25
C ALA A 164 3.14 -15.21 -0.13
N THR A 165 3.37 -16.21 0.72
CA THR A 165 2.30 -17.11 1.15
C THR A 165 1.26 -16.34 1.96
N GLU A 166 0.00 -16.80 1.94
CA GLU A 166 -1.05 -16.18 2.77
C GLU A 166 -0.73 -16.28 4.27
N ARG A 167 -0.12 -17.38 4.69
CA ARG A 167 0.35 -17.56 6.07
C ARG A 167 1.29 -16.44 6.52
N ASP A 168 2.20 -16.03 5.64
CA ASP A 168 3.09 -14.90 5.92
C ASP A 168 2.31 -13.58 5.91
N VAL A 169 1.80 -13.18 4.75
CA VAL A 169 1.34 -11.81 4.54
C VAL A 169 0.00 -11.50 5.23
N ILE A 170 -0.91 -12.47 5.32
CA ILE A 170 -2.15 -12.33 6.08
C ILE A 170 -1.89 -12.62 7.57
N GLY A 171 -1.08 -13.63 7.86
CA GLY A 171 -0.75 -14.03 9.23
C GLY A 171 -0.14 -12.90 10.06
N VAL A 172 0.83 -12.14 9.53
CA VAL A 172 1.40 -10.98 10.24
C VAL A 172 0.35 -9.91 10.57
N ARG A 173 -0.65 -9.74 9.74
CA ARG A 173 -1.71 -8.73 9.89
C ARG A 173 -2.74 -9.13 10.94
N THR A 174 -3.18 -10.38 10.89
CA THR A 174 -4.25 -10.91 11.74
C THR A 174 -3.76 -11.36 13.10
N ARG A 175 -2.55 -11.93 13.18
CA ARG A 175 -2.01 -12.57 14.40
C ARG A 175 -1.06 -11.65 15.18
N CYS A 176 -0.35 -10.75 14.48
CA CYS A 176 0.71 -9.95 15.10
C CYS A 176 0.35 -8.47 15.30
N ARG A 177 -0.68 -7.95 14.63
CA ARG A 177 -1.12 -6.56 14.78
C ARG A 177 -2.34 -6.47 15.68
N LYS A 178 -2.24 -5.68 16.77
CA LYS A 178 -3.28 -5.64 17.83
C LYS A 178 -4.54 -4.85 17.46
N ARG A 179 -4.47 -3.94 16.52
CA ARG A 179 -5.57 -3.00 16.19
C ARG A 179 -6.12 -3.13 14.79
N SER A 180 -5.47 -3.90 13.93
CA SER A 180 -5.94 -4.11 12.57
C SER A 180 -7.16 -5.02 12.54
N VAL A 181 -8.00 -4.81 11.52
CA VAL A 181 -9.07 -5.72 11.15
C VAL A 181 -8.90 -6.06 9.69
N THR A 182 -8.87 -7.34 9.38
CA THR A 182 -8.61 -7.88 8.05
C THR A 182 -9.86 -8.55 7.49
N HIS A 183 -10.23 -8.11 6.31
CA HIS A 183 -11.35 -8.64 5.54
C HIS A 183 -10.84 -9.43 4.35
N LEU A 184 -11.49 -10.55 4.04
CA LEU A 184 -11.22 -11.40 2.90
C LEU A 184 -12.48 -11.51 2.03
N PHE A 185 -12.38 -11.13 0.75
CA PHE A 185 -13.46 -11.17 -0.21
C PHE A 185 -13.06 -11.97 -1.43
N GLU A 186 -13.97 -12.81 -1.95
CA GLU A 186 -13.79 -13.41 -3.26
C GLU A 186 -14.04 -12.36 -4.35
N ALA A 187 -13.07 -12.15 -5.24
CA ALA A 187 -13.20 -11.22 -6.35
C ALA A 187 -14.13 -11.80 -7.44
N VAL A 188 -14.93 -10.93 -8.05
CA VAL A 188 -15.74 -11.30 -9.21
C VAL A 188 -14.91 -11.09 -10.47
N VAL A 189 -14.44 -12.18 -11.06
CA VAL A 189 -13.74 -12.18 -12.35
C VAL A 189 -14.75 -12.58 -13.43
N LEU A 190 -14.87 -11.76 -14.47
CA LEU A 190 -15.83 -11.96 -15.56
C LEU A 190 -15.11 -12.37 -16.84
N GLY A 191 -15.62 -13.41 -17.48
CA GLY A 191 -15.10 -13.93 -18.74
C GLY A 191 -13.94 -14.90 -18.55
N PRO A 192 -13.82 -15.87 -19.45
CA PRO A 192 -12.84 -16.94 -19.32
C PRO A 192 -11.40 -16.43 -19.44
N GLY A 193 -10.51 -16.98 -18.62
CA GLY A 193 -9.08 -16.71 -18.65
C GLY A 193 -8.66 -15.33 -18.14
N ASN A 194 -9.57 -14.54 -17.53
CA ASN A 194 -9.21 -13.24 -16.99
C ASN A 194 -8.54 -13.35 -15.63
N GLU A 195 -8.72 -14.43 -14.89
CA GLU A 195 -7.92 -14.80 -13.72
C GLU A 195 -6.44 -14.92 -14.11
N ARG A 196 -6.15 -15.68 -15.17
CA ARG A 196 -4.82 -15.80 -15.76
C ARG A 196 -4.25 -14.42 -16.13
N ARG A 197 -4.98 -13.63 -16.90
CA ARG A 197 -4.56 -12.30 -17.35
C ARG A 197 -4.26 -11.37 -16.17
N MET A 198 -5.03 -11.50 -15.10
CA MET A 198 -4.79 -10.72 -13.88
C MET A 198 -3.45 -11.12 -13.24
N LEU A 199 -3.19 -12.42 -13.06
CA LEU A 199 -1.92 -12.90 -12.51
C LEU A 199 -0.74 -12.51 -13.40
N GLU A 200 -0.85 -12.69 -14.72
CA GLU A 200 0.18 -12.27 -15.69
C GLU A 200 0.50 -10.77 -15.62
N SER A 201 -0.53 -9.93 -15.50
CA SER A 201 -0.36 -8.48 -15.35
C SER A 201 0.45 -8.12 -14.08
N TYR A 202 0.14 -8.77 -12.94
CA TYR A 202 0.90 -8.59 -11.69
C TYR A 202 2.34 -9.05 -11.80
N LEU A 203 2.60 -10.22 -12.38
CA LEU A 203 3.95 -10.78 -12.56
C LEU A 203 4.78 -9.95 -13.53
N THR A 204 4.18 -9.52 -14.64
CA THR A 204 4.83 -8.62 -15.61
C THR A 204 5.22 -7.29 -14.96
N ARG A 205 4.32 -6.72 -14.14
CA ARG A 205 4.60 -5.49 -13.39
C ARG A 205 5.71 -5.69 -12.36
N THR A 206 5.76 -6.85 -11.72
CA THR A 206 6.84 -7.22 -10.78
C THR A 206 8.19 -7.21 -11.48
N ASN A 207 8.30 -7.83 -12.65
CA ASN A 207 9.53 -7.84 -13.44
C ASN A 207 9.93 -6.43 -13.88
N LYS A 208 8.98 -5.63 -14.35
CA LYS A 208 9.23 -4.24 -14.72
C LYS A 208 9.82 -3.43 -13.56
N LEU A 209 9.33 -3.61 -12.34
CA LEU A 209 9.88 -2.92 -11.15
C LEU A 209 11.27 -3.42 -10.78
N SER A 210 11.59 -4.70 -11.03
CA SER A 210 12.92 -5.25 -10.81
C SER A 210 13.95 -4.67 -11.78
N GLU A 211 13.56 -4.34 -13.00
CA GLU A 211 14.41 -3.76 -14.04
C GLU A 211 14.43 -2.22 -13.98
N SER A 212 13.28 -1.63 -13.69
CA SER A 212 13.09 -0.18 -13.66
C SER A 212 12.35 0.20 -12.38
N PRO A 213 13.05 0.45 -11.27
CA PRO A 213 12.45 0.81 -10.01
C PRO A 213 11.66 2.11 -10.13
N GLU A 214 10.60 2.24 -9.34
CA GLU A 214 9.72 3.40 -9.32
C GLU A 214 9.50 3.89 -7.89
N TRP A 215 9.24 5.20 -7.76
CA TRP A 215 8.85 5.76 -6.48
C TRP A 215 7.42 5.36 -6.11
N TYR A 216 7.23 4.89 -4.88
CA TYR A 216 5.91 4.91 -4.25
C TYR A 216 5.44 6.37 -4.12
N ASN A 217 4.16 6.60 -4.34
CA ASN A 217 3.57 7.91 -4.09
C ASN A 217 2.20 7.73 -3.42
N THR A 218 2.00 8.35 -2.27
CA THR A 218 0.80 8.21 -1.44
C THR A 218 -0.52 8.54 -2.17
N VAL A 219 -0.47 9.26 -3.29
CA VAL A 219 -1.65 9.65 -4.08
C VAL A 219 -1.73 8.88 -5.40
N THR A 220 -0.62 8.77 -6.12
CA THR A 220 -0.63 8.33 -7.51
C THR A 220 -0.06 6.94 -7.76
N ASN A 221 0.72 6.38 -6.82
CA ASN A 221 1.38 5.09 -6.99
C ASN A 221 1.35 4.29 -5.68
N THR A 222 0.15 3.88 -5.27
CA THR A 222 -0.17 3.13 -4.03
C THR A 222 -0.59 1.69 -4.32
N CYS A 223 -0.84 0.89 -3.29
CA CYS A 223 -1.47 -0.42 -3.45
C CYS A 223 -2.78 -0.33 -4.25
N THR A 224 -3.69 0.56 -3.87
CA THR A 224 -5.00 0.69 -4.52
C THR A 224 -4.91 1.19 -5.96
N THR A 225 -4.05 2.18 -6.25
CA THR A 225 -3.90 2.69 -7.62
C THR A 225 -3.33 1.65 -8.58
N ASN A 226 -2.40 0.82 -8.09
CA ASN A 226 -1.85 -0.29 -8.88
C ASN A 226 -2.88 -1.41 -9.07
N ILE A 227 -3.63 -1.82 -8.04
CA ILE A 227 -4.72 -2.79 -8.17
C ILE A 227 -5.74 -2.32 -9.22
N VAL A 228 -6.18 -1.07 -9.15
CA VAL A 228 -7.09 -0.48 -10.16
C VAL A 228 -6.45 -0.46 -11.54
N GLY A 229 -5.13 -0.26 -11.62
CA GLY A 229 -4.37 -0.36 -12.87
C GLY A 229 -4.52 -1.74 -13.49
N HIS A 230 -4.27 -2.80 -12.73
CA HIS A 230 -4.40 -4.20 -13.16
C HIS A 230 -5.85 -4.56 -13.54
N VAL A 231 -6.83 -4.15 -12.71
CA VAL A 231 -8.25 -4.36 -13.03
C VAL A 231 -8.61 -3.70 -14.35
N ASN A 232 -8.17 -2.46 -14.60
CA ASN A 232 -8.46 -1.74 -15.84
C ASN A 232 -7.65 -2.22 -17.05
N GLU A 233 -6.53 -2.92 -16.85
CA GLU A 233 -5.80 -3.60 -17.93
C GLU A 233 -6.59 -4.81 -18.44
N VAL A 234 -7.18 -5.58 -17.53
CA VAL A 234 -8.02 -6.74 -17.88
C VAL A 234 -9.43 -6.30 -18.32
N TYR A 235 -9.99 -5.27 -17.67
CA TYR A 235 -11.33 -4.73 -17.92
C TYR A 235 -11.27 -3.22 -18.13
N PRO A 236 -11.02 -2.75 -19.34
CA PRO A 236 -10.83 -1.32 -19.62
C PRO A 236 -11.97 -0.44 -19.11
N GLY A 237 -11.63 0.53 -18.24
CA GLY A 237 -12.59 1.51 -17.72
C GLY A 237 -13.52 1.00 -16.62
N ARG A 238 -13.33 -0.24 -16.11
CA ARG A 238 -14.21 -0.82 -15.08
C ARG A 238 -14.17 -0.05 -13.76
N VAL A 239 -13.01 0.44 -13.35
CA VAL A 239 -12.87 1.27 -12.15
C VAL A 239 -12.32 2.64 -12.53
N PRO A 240 -13.10 3.73 -12.34
CA PRO A 240 -12.60 5.08 -12.58
C PRO A 240 -11.32 5.37 -11.79
N ARG A 241 -10.26 5.82 -12.44
CA ARG A 241 -8.97 6.11 -11.78
C ARG A 241 -9.07 7.12 -10.65
N ALA A 242 -9.98 8.09 -10.75
CA ALA A 242 -10.23 9.06 -9.68
C ALA A 242 -10.69 8.40 -8.37
N LEU A 243 -11.39 7.27 -8.42
CA LEU A 243 -11.82 6.53 -7.24
C LEU A 243 -10.67 5.75 -6.58
N ALA A 244 -9.64 5.37 -7.36
CA ALA A 244 -8.45 4.70 -6.83
C ALA A 244 -7.62 5.61 -5.93
N ILE A 245 -7.66 6.91 -6.17
CA ILE A 245 -6.93 7.93 -5.39
C ILE A 245 -7.64 8.19 -4.06
N LEU A 246 -8.98 8.01 -4.04
CA LEU A 246 -9.82 8.48 -2.95
C LEU A 246 -9.84 7.57 -1.73
N LEU A 247 -9.09 6.51 -1.63
CA LEU A 247 -8.94 5.84 -0.33
C LEU A 247 -9.21 4.33 -0.34
N PRO A 248 -8.24 3.55 0.11
CA PRO A 248 -8.46 2.13 0.42
C PRO A 248 -9.67 1.91 1.34
N GLY A 249 -9.89 2.79 2.32
CA GLY A 249 -10.95 2.67 3.32
C GLY A 249 -12.38 2.84 2.80
N LEU A 250 -12.58 3.39 1.60
CA LEU A 250 -13.89 3.46 0.93
C LEU A 250 -14.12 2.29 -0.04
N SER A 251 -13.14 1.38 -0.14
CA SER A 251 -13.17 0.24 -1.06
C SER A 251 -14.45 -0.58 -1.03
N PRO A 252 -15.07 -0.95 0.11
CA PRO A 252 -16.26 -1.81 0.12
C PRO A 252 -17.42 -1.26 -0.71
N LYS A 253 -17.69 0.05 -0.62
CA LYS A 253 -18.74 0.69 -1.43
C LYS A 253 -18.38 0.73 -2.92
N ILE A 254 -17.11 0.92 -3.23
CA ILE A 254 -16.60 0.91 -4.61
C ILE A 254 -16.65 -0.52 -5.16
N LEU A 255 -16.24 -1.50 -4.37
CA LEU A 255 -16.26 -2.91 -4.73
C LEU A 255 -17.69 -3.37 -5.04
N GLN A 256 -18.69 -3.01 -4.20
CA GLN A 256 -20.09 -3.29 -4.42
C GLN A 256 -20.62 -2.60 -5.69
N ARG A 257 -20.46 -1.27 -5.80
CA ARG A 257 -21.00 -0.49 -6.93
C ARG A 257 -20.51 -0.98 -8.29
N ASN A 258 -19.29 -1.52 -8.32
CA ASN A 258 -18.66 -2.01 -9.56
C ASN A 258 -18.73 -3.54 -9.67
N ASN A 259 -19.44 -4.22 -8.77
CA ASN A 259 -19.53 -5.67 -8.72
C ASN A 259 -18.15 -6.36 -8.84
N LEU A 260 -17.19 -5.92 -8.00
CA LEU A 260 -15.80 -6.40 -8.04
C LEU A 260 -15.54 -7.55 -7.07
N VAL A 261 -16.41 -7.73 -6.08
CA VAL A 261 -16.35 -8.85 -5.11
C VAL A 261 -17.72 -9.47 -4.93
N ARG A 262 -17.74 -10.74 -4.57
CA ARG A 262 -18.99 -11.45 -4.21
C ARG A 262 -19.56 -10.82 -2.94
N MET A 263 -20.84 -10.47 -3.02
CA MET A 263 -21.58 -9.89 -1.91
C MET A 263 -22.57 -10.93 -1.38
N ASN A 264 -22.53 -11.16 -0.08
CA ASN A 264 -23.44 -12.07 0.62
C ASN A 264 -24.36 -11.23 1.53
N GLY A 265 -25.44 -10.69 0.96
CA GLY A 265 -26.36 -9.79 1.65
C GLY A 265 -26.02 -8.31 1.44
N THR A 266 -26.31 -7.49 2.45
CA THR A 266 -25.95 -6.06 2.44
C THR A 266 -24.45 -5.85 2.52
N VAL A 267 -23.98 -4.61 2.27
CA VAL A 267 -22.55 -4.26 2.45
C VAL A 267 -22.10 -4.53 3.87
N GLU A 268 -22.90 -4.15 4.85
CA GLU A 268 -22.62 -4.29 6.26
C GLU A 268 -22.52 -5.77 6.66
N GLU A 269 -23.44 -6.61 6.23
CA GLU A 269 -23.41 -8.05 6.47
C GLU A 269 -22.21 -8.71 5.81
N THR A 270 -21.94 -8.38 4.55
CA THR A 270 -20.76 -8.89 3.83
C THR A 270 -19.47 -8.46 4.52
N MET A 271 -19.37 -7.20 4.96
CA MET A 271 -18.22 -6.71 5.71
C MET A 271 -18.02 -7.47 7.03
N GLN A 272 -19.13 -7.75 7.75
CA GLN A 272 -19.04 -8.49 9.02
C GLN A 272 -18.57 -9.93 8.81
N ARG A 273 -19.12 -10.62 7.81
CA ARG A 273 -18.78 -12.01 7.49
C ARG A 273 -17.37 -12.19 6.93
N SER A 274 -16.83 -11.15 6.25
CA SER A 274 -15.50 -11.19 5.66
C SER A 274 -14.34 -11.04 6.64
N ILE A 275 -14.61 -10.71 7.92
CA ILE A 275 -13.57 -10.59 8.95
C ILE A 275 -12.95 -11.95 9.25
N ILE A 276 -11.62 -12.03 9.15
CA ILE A 276 -10.87 -13.30 9.30
C ILE A 276 -9.96 -13.33 10.53
N ASP A 277 -9.83 -12.25 11.29
CA ASP A 277 -8.83 -12.11 12.36
C ASP A 277 -8.96 -13.18 13.45
N GLU A 278 -10.19 -13.45 13.94
CA GLU A 278 -10.39 -14.42 15.01
C GLU A 278 -10.09 -15.85 14.52
N ARG A 279 -10.49 -16.21 13.30
CA ARG A 279 -10.14 -17.50 12.70
C ARG A 279 -8.62 -17.64 12.54
N ALA A 280 -7.97 -16.62 12.00
CA ALA A 280 -6.52 -16.64 11.81
C ALA A 280 -5.75 -16.81 13.13
N LYS A 281 -6.25 -16.27 14.24
CA LYS A 281 -5.64 -16.42 15.58
C LYS A 281 -5.75 -17.82 16.15
N THR A 282 -6.81 -18.56 15.79
CA THR A 282 -7.03 -19.94 16.27
C THR A 282 -6.31 -21.00 15.44
N TRP A 283 -5.68 -20.62 14.33
CA TRP A 283 -4.91 -21.55 13.51
C TRP A 283 -3.70 -22.11 14.26
N SER A 284 -3.63 -23.44 14.37
CA SER A 284 -2.60 -24.18 15.12
C SER A 284 -1.39 -24.60 14.28
N GLY A 285 -1.51 -24.56 12.94
CA GLY A 285 -0.47 -25.05 12.04
C GLY A 285 -0.72 -26.44 11.47
N ASP A 286 -1.80 -27.14 11.90
CA ASP A 286 -2.09 -28.52 11.53
C ASP A 286 -2.78 -28.66 10.16
N SER A 287 -3.22 -27.54 9.56
CA SER A 287 -3.90 -27.47 8.27
C SER A 287 -3.36 -26.33 7.42
N ASP A 288 -3.75 -26.25 6.16
CA ASP A 288 -3.43 -25.08 5.33
C ASP A 288 -4.06 -23.81 5.91
N PHE A 289 -3.27 -22.77 6.01
CA PHE A 289 -3.72 -21.48 6.60
C PHE A 289 -4.83 -20.84 5.76
N GLY A 290 -4.70 -20.90 4.44
CA GLY A 290 -5.66 -20.32 3.52
C GLY A 290 -7.03 -21.02 3.59
N ASP A 291 -7.06 -22.33 3.73
CA ASP A 291 -8.29 -23.10 3.95
C ASP A 291 -8.91 -22.72 5.29
N TRP A 292 -8.12 -22.73 6.35
CA TRP A 292 -8.57 -22.41 7.70
C TRP A 292 -9.29 -21.07 7.81
N ILE A 293 -8.75 -20.03 7.21
CA ILE A 293 -9.39 -18.71 7.27
C ILE A 293 -10.64 -18.58 6.41
N ARG A 294 -10.92 -19.57 5.49
CA ARG A 294 -12.08 -19.61 4.60
C ARG A 294 -13.18 -20.55 5.07
N GLU A 295 -12.87 -21.62 5.79
CA GLU A 295 -13.80 -22.68 6.14
C GLU A 295 -15.10 -22.20 6.79
N HIS A 296 -15.06 -21.18 7.62
CA HIS A 296 -16.25 -20.66 8.32
C HIS A 296 -17.00 -19.56 7.53
N ALA A 297 -16.46 -19.12 6.40
CA ALA A 297 -17.16 -18.18 5.53
C ALA A 297 -18.23 -18.86 4.64
N GLN A 298 -18.16 -20.19 4.49
CA GLN A 298 -19.03 -20.99 3.61
C GLN A 298 -20.17 -21.70 4.36
N TYR A 299 -20.07 -21.92 5.68
CA TYR A 299 -20.98 -22.82 6.43
C TYR A 299 -22.37 -22.24 6.78
N GLU A 300 -22.62 -20.95 6.57
CA GLU A 300 -23.98 -20.38 6.84
C GLU A 300 -24.96 -20.53 5.66
N HIS A 301 -24.59 -21.19 4.57
CA HIS A 301 -25.47 -21.38 3.39
C HIS A 301 -26.04 -22.79 3.22
N SER A 302 -25.84 -23.71 4.16
CA SER A 302 -26.35 -25.11 4.02
C SER A 302 -27.50 -25.46 4.98
N THR A 303 -28.11 -24.48 5.65
CA THR A 303 -29.26 -24.68 6.51
C THR A 303 -30.35 -23.65 6.25
N GLU A 304 -30.92 -23.67 5.04
CA GLU A 304 -32.35 -23.30 4.79
C GLU A 304 -32.85 -24.03 3.53
#